data_cca8c0ce9693894c2a4e0fcf3e0550a2
#
_entry.id   cca8c0ce9693894c2a4e0fcf3e0550a2
#
_cell.length_a   1.000
_cell.length_b   1.000
_cell.length_c   1.000
_cell.angle_alpha   90.00
_cell.angle_beta   90.00
_cell.angle_gamma   90.00
#
_symmetry.space_group_name_H-M   'P 1'
#
loop_
_entity.id
_entity.type
_entity.pdbx_description
1 polymer ?
#
loop_
_entity_poly.entity_id
_entity_poly.type
_entity_poly.pdbx_seq_one_letter_code
_entity_poly.pdbx_strand_id
1 'polypeptide(L)'
;MDAIRPELAAFASVMESRLKENAHRGDWRTLNFYYLVAALTSNVGQLIRSFQVEKPDIVLRSEADTANYAMMIADLYGELAKRKK
;
A
#
# COMPACT_ATOMS: atom_id res chain seq x y z
N MET A 1 -9.02 6.12 -23.21
CA MET A 1 -8.08 5.71 -22.14
C MET A 1 -7.83 4.22 -22.23
N ASP A 2 -6.59 3.85 -22.22
CA ASP A 2 -6.25 2.44 -22.27
C ASP A 2 -6.66 1.71 -21.00
N ALA A 3 -7.01 0.45 -21.15
CA ALA A 3 -7.36 -0.37 -20.00
C ALA A 3 -6.13 -0.60 -19.11
N ILE A 4 -6.35 -0.64 -17.82
CA ILE A 4 -5.31 -0.99 -16.87
C ILE A 4 -4.97 -2.47 -17.05
N ARG A 5 -3.68 -2.81 -16.95
CA ARG A 5 -3.24 -4.19 -17.04
C ARG A 5 -3.95 -5.06 -16.00
N PRO A 6 -4.31 -6.30 -16.36
CA PRO A 6 -4.99 -7.18 -15.41
C PRO A 6 -4.24 -7.38 -14.10
N GLU A 7 -2.92 -7.45 -14.17
CA GLU A 7 -2.10 -7.61 -12.97
C GLU A 7 -2.20 -6.41 -12.04
N LEU A 8 -2.22 -5.20 -12.60
CA LEU A 8 -2.38 -3.99 -11.80
C LEU A 8 -3.77 -3.92 -11.20
N ALA A 9 -4.80 -4.27 -11.97
CA ALA A 9 -6.17 -4.27 -11.47
C ALA A 9 -6.33 -5.27 -10.32
N ALA A 10 -5.77 -6.47 -10.47
CA ALA A 10 -5.84 -7.50 -9.44
C ALA A 10 -5.13 -7.04 -8.17
N PHE A 11 -3.94 -6.48 -8.32
CA PHE A 11 -3.18 -6.00 -7.16
C PHE A 11 -3.87 -4.82 -6.49
N ALA A 12 -4.43 -3.91 -7.27
CA ALA A 12 -5.19 -2.78 -6.73
C ALA A 12 -6.38 -3.25 -5.90
N SER A 13 -7.03 -4.33 -6.31
CA SER A 13 -8.13 -4.92 -5.55
C SER A 13 -7.65 -5.42 -4.18
N VAL A 14 -6.49 -6.06 -4.12
CA VAL A 14 -5.90 -6.50 -2.85
C VAL A 14 -5.54 -5.29 -2.00
N MET A 15 -4.95 -4.26 -2.59
CA MET A 15 -4.62 -3.02 -1.88
C MET A 15 -5.86 -2.41 -1.24
N GLU A 16 -6.96 -2.33 -2.00
CA GLU A 16 -8.22 -1.76 -1.50
C GLU A 16 -8.77 -2.59 -0.33
N SER A 17 -8.69 -3.91 -0.44
CA SER A 17 -9.12 -4.79 0.65
C SER A 17 -8.34 -4.53 1.93
N ARG A 18 -7.02 -4.34 1.81
CA ARG A 18 -6.18 -4.04 2.96
C ARG A 18 -6.51 -2.68 3.57
N LEU A 19 -6.79 -1.69 2.73
CA LEU A 19 -7.20 -0.37 3.22
C LEU A 19 -8.49 -0.46 4.01
N LYS A 20 -9.45 -1.25 3.54
CA LYS A 20 -10.71 -1.45 4.24
C LYS A 20 -10.52 -2.16 5.58
N GLU A 21 -9.68 -3.19 5.60
CA GLU A 21 -9.39 -3.93 6.83
C GLU A 21 -8.74 -3.03 7.89
N ASN A 22 -7.95 -2.06 7.45
CA ASN A 22 -7.22 -1.16 8.34
C ASN A 22 -7.89 0.20 8.52
N ALA A 23 -9.12 0.37 8.03
CA ALA A 23 -9.82 1.66 8.08
C ALA A 23 -9.98 2.18 9.51
N HIS A 24 -10.04 1.29 10.49
CA HIS A 24 -10.16 1.66 11.90
C HIS A 24 -8.96 2.44 12.43
N ARG A 25 -7.83 2.40 11.71
CA ARG A 25 -6.61 3.13 12.11
C ARG A 25 -6.69 4.62 11.77
N GLY A 26 -7.73 5.04 11.06
CA GLY A 26 -7.91 6.44 10.69
C GLY A 26 -7.41 6.77 9.29
N ASP A 27 -7.50 8.04 8.96
CA ASP A 27 -7.15 8.54 7.63
C ASP A 27 -5.65 8.83 7.56
N TRP A 28 -4.96 8.27 6.55
CA TRP A 28 -3.53 8.49 6.37
C TRP A 28 -3.19 9.96 6.10
N ARG A 29 -4.16 10.76 5.65
CA ARG A 29 -3.94 12.17 5.36
C ARG A 29 -3.64 12.97 6.61
N THR A 30 -3.93 12.43 7.78
CA THR A 30 -3.62 13.05 9.07
C THR A 30 -2.25 12.64 9.61
N LEU A 31 -1.56 11.72 8.93
CA LEU A 31 -0.30 11.18 9.39
C LEU A 31 0.87 12.01 8.89
N ASN A 32 1.94 12.01 9.67
CA ASN A 32 3.17 12.69 9.33
C ASN A 32 3.91 11.94 8.22
N PHE A 33 4.49 12.68 7.28
CA PHE A 33 5.25 12.08 6.17
C PHE A 33 6.35 11.14 6.67
N TYR A 34 7.10 11.57 7.68
CA TYR A 34 8.20 10.75 8.20
C TYR A 34 7.70 9.46 8.83
N TYR A 35 6.51 9.49 9.44
CA TYR A 35 5.88 8.28 9.95
C TYR A 35 5.59 7.31 8.81
N LEU A 36 5.07 7.80 7.69
CA LEU A 36 4.73 6.95 6.55
C LEU A 36 5.98 6.34 5.92
N VAL A 37 7.07 7.12 5.82
CA VAL A 37 8.34 6.59 5.30
C VAL A 37 8.88 5.50 6.21
N ALA A 38 8.83 5.73 7.53
CA ALA A 38 9.28 4.72 8.49
C ALA A 38 8.43 3.45 8.42
N ALA A 39 7.10 3.62 8.27
CA ALA A 39 6.19 2.48 8.13
C ALA A 39 6.47 1.71 6.84
N LEU A 40 6.73 2.41 5.74
CA LEU A 40 7.09 1.77 4.48
C LEU A 40 8.36 0.93 4.65
N THR A 41 9.39 1.51 5.26
CA THR A 41 10.66 0.82 5.48
C THR A 41 10.45 -0.43 6.35
N SER A 42 9.66 -0.32 7.41
CA SER A 42 9.34 -1.44 8.28
C SER A 42 8.61 -2.54 7.52
N ASN A 43 7.66 -2.16 6.67
CA ASN A 43 6.89 -3.13 5.88
C ASN A 43 7.75 -3.84 4.84
N VAL A 44 8.74 -3.16 4.27
CA VAL A 44 9.71 -3.82 3.38
C VAL A 44 10.46 -4.92 4.14
N GLY A 45 10.88 -4.63 5.36
CA GLY A 45 11.54 -5.64 6.19
C GLY A 45 10.65 -6.82 6.50
N GLN A 46 9.38 -6.56 6.82
CA GLN A 46 8.41 -7.63 7.06
C GLN A 46 8.16 -8.46 5.80
N LEU A 47 8.11 -7.81 4.65
CA LEU A 47 7.92 -8.49 3.38
C LEU A 47 9.07 -9.48 3.13
N ILE A 48 10.30 -9.04 3.34
CA ILE A 48 11.46 -9.91 3.17
C ILE A 48 11.35 -11.13 4.08
N ARG A 49 10.98 -10.93 5.34
CA ARG A 49 10.83 -12.03 6.29
C ARG A 49 9.69 -12.96 5.91
N SER A 50 8.60 -12.41 5.37
CA SER A 50 7.43 -13.22 5.03
C SER A 50 7.73 -14.25 3.94
N PHE A 51 8.64 -13.96 3.03
CA PHE A 51 9.04 -14.91 2.00
C PHE A 51 9.69 -16.16 2.59
N GLN A 52 10.23 -16.09 3.79
CA GLN A 52 10.94 -17.20 4.40
C GLN A 52 10.03 -18.15 5.16
N VAL A 53 8.92 -17.65 5.69
CA VAL A 53 8.12 -18.42 6.65
C VAL A 53 6.63 -18.44 6.34
N GLU A 54 6.13 -17.56 5.47
CA GLU A 54 4.70 -17.36 5.31
C GLU A 54 4.16 -18.00 4.04
N LYS A 55 2.84 -18.19 4.03
CA LYS A 55 2.13 -18.71 2.87
C LYS A 55 1.96 -17.59 1.83
N PRO A 56 1.79 -17.94 0.55
CA PRO A 56 1.70 -16.94 -0.52
C PRO A 56 0.63 -15.86 -0.30
N ASP A 57 -0.50 -16.21 0.30
CA ASP A 57 -1.55 -15.22 0.54
C ASP A 57 -1.14 -14.19 1.60
N ILE A 58 -0.35 -14.60 2.58
CA ILE A 58 0.17 -13.69 3.61
C ILE A 58 1.25 -12.79 3.00
N VAL A 59 2.09 -13.34 2.14
CA VAL A 59 3.08 -12.55 1.40
C VAL A 59 2.38 -11.49 0.54
N LEU A 60 1.31 -11.87 -0.14
CA LEU A 60 0.55 -10.94 -0.97
C LEU A 60 -0.01 -9.79 -0.14
N ARG A 61 -0.51 -10.06 1.06
CA ARG A 61 -1.00 -9.01 1.97
C ARG A 61 0.12 -8.07 2.37
N SER A 62 1.31 -8.59 2.66
CA SER A 62 2.47 -7.76 2.99
C SER A 62 2.89 -6.89 1.81
N GLU A 63 2.84 -7.44 0.60
CA GLU A 63 3.13 -6.67 -0.61
C GLU A 63 2.14 -5.53 -0.79
N ALA A 64 0.86 -5.80 -0.58
CA ALA A 64 -0.18 -4.79 -0.71
C ALA A 64 -0.04 -3.70 0.36
N ASP A 65 0.29 -4.07 1.59
CA ASP A 65 0.52 -3.09 2.66
C ASP A 65 1.70 -2.17 2.31
N THR A 66 2.78 -2.75 1.80
CA THR A 66 3.95 -1.98 1.37
C THR A 66 3.58 -1.00 0.26
N ALA A 67 2.85 -1.47 -0.75
CA ALA A 67 2.42 -0.63 -1.85
C ALA A 67 1.47 0.48 -1.39
N ASN A 68 0.61 0.18 -0.42
CA ASN A 68 -0.30 1.19 0.12
C ASN A 68 0.45 2.33 0.81
N TYR A 69 1.51 2.03 1.55
CA TYR A 69 2.30 3.11 2.14
C TYR A 69 2.97 3.96 1.09
N ALA A 70 3.45 3.36 0.00
CA ALA A 70 4.00 4.14 -1.11
C ALA A 70 2.93 5.03 -1.76
N MET A 71 1.72 4.51 -1.94
CA MET A 71 0.60 5.26 -2.47
C MET A 71 0.23 6.44 -1.55
N MET A 72 0.19 6.21 -0.24
CA MET A 72 -0.14 7.24 0.73
C MET A 72 0.86 8.40 0.67
N ILE A 73 2.14 8.08 0.53
CA ILE A 73 3.19 9.08 0.41
C ILE A 73 2.98 9.91 -0.85
N ALA A 74 2.70 9.26 -1.98
CA ALA A 74 2.45 9.96 -3.24
C ALA A 74 1.22 10.87 -3.13
N ASP A 75 0.19 10.41 -2.43
CA ASP A 75 -1.03 11.21 -2.22
C ASP A 75 -0.74 12.45 -1.37
N LEU A 76 0.01 12.28 -0.29
CA LEU A 76 0.32 13.39 0.63
C LEU A 76 1.20 14.47 -0.02
N TYR A 77 2.10 14.07 -0.92
CA TYR A 77 2.92 15.04 -1.62
C TYR A 77 2.18 15.77 -2.73
N GLY A 78 0.93 15.39 -3.01
CA GLY A 78 0.13 16.06 -4.02
C GLY A 78 0.37 15.61 -5.45
N GLU A 79 1.36 14.76 -5.68
CA GLU A 79 1.63 14.28 -7.03
C GLU A 79 0.48 13.42 -7.54
N LEU A 80 -0.08 12.60 -6.66
CA LEU A 80 -1.21 11.76 -7.03
C LEU A 80 -2.48 12.60 -7.21
N ALA A 81 -2.63 13.63 -6.39
CA ALA A 81 -3.81 14.50 -6.46
C ALA A 81 -3.96 15.14 -7.83
N LYS A 82 -2.85 15.44 -8.50
CA LYS A 82 -2.88 16.03 -9.84
C LYS A 82 -3.47 15.08 -10.87
N ARG A 83 -3.54 13.81 -10.60
CA ARG A 83 -3.96 12.76 -11.52
C ARG A 83 -5.30 12.13 -11.14
N LYS A 84 -5.83 12.46 -9.97
CA LYS A 84 -7.11 11.94 -9.48
C LYS A 84 -8.23 12.84 -9.94
N LYS A 85 -8.71 12.64 -11.12
CA LYS A 85 -9.83 13.46 -11.60
C LYS A 85 -10.92 12.59 -12.17
#